data_e78498651928b6a6b461d0e172cc45df
#
_entry.id   e78498651928b6a6b461d0e172cc45df
#
_cell.length_a   1.000
_cell.length_b   1.000
_cell.length_c   1.000
_cell.angle_alpha   90.00
_cell.angle_beta   90.00
_cell.angle_gamma   90.00
#
_symmetry.space_group_name_H-M   'P 1'
#
loop_
_entity.id
_entity.type
_entity.pdbx_description
1 polymer ?
#
loop_
_entity_poly.entity_id
_entity_poly.type
_entity_poly.pdbx_seq_one_letter_code
_entity_poly.pdbx_strand_id
1 'polypeptide(L)'
;MFPKEGKTIPEIRFKGFSEEWVERSWSETVDISTNMVDPRNCQYGELFHVGPGNIESFTGNFYNNVLKVKDSNLISGKFHFNKGDIIYGKINPQLAKYVIAPFEGLASADTYVLNTKNGVVQNFLFAVLHTEDFYKYTVSVSSRTGMPKINRDELNVYSYMAPSESEQAQIGNYFQKLNALLNLHQQQITKFNNIKQACLSKMFV
;
A
#
# COMPACT_ATOMS: atom_id res chain seq x y z
N MET A 1 -16.78 -1.41 7.57
CA MET A 1 -17.24 -1.22 6.17
C MET A 1 -16.97 -2.44 5.28
N PHE A 2 -16.19 -3.40 5.73
CA PHE A 2 -16.07 -4.71 5.04
C PHE A 2 -17.01 -5.73 5.71
N PRO A 3 -17.60 -6.68 4.94
CA PRO A 3 -18.39 -7.74 5.53
C PRO A 3 -17.56 -8.60 6.48
N LYS A 4 -18.18 -9.09 7.56
CA LYS A 4 -17.57 -10.10 8.43
C LYS A 4 -17.54 -11.45 7.72
N GLU A 5 -16.70 -12.36 8.19
CA GLU A 5 -16.61 -13.73 7.68
C GLU A 5 -18.00 -14.37 7.55
N GLY A 6 -18.28 -14.97 6.40
CA GLY A 6 -19.58 -15.59 6.09
C GLY A 6 -20.73 -14.61 5.82
N LYS A 7 -20.45 -13.30 5.71
CA LYS A 7 -21.46 -12.28 5.35
C LYS A 7 -21.16 -11.69 3.98
N THR A 8 -22.20 -11.31 3.25
CA THR A 8 -22.13 -10.63 1.96
C THR A 8 -22.45 -9.13 2.05
N ILE A 9 -22.99 -8.69 3.21
CA ILE A 9 -23.37 -7.29 3.45
C ILE A 9 -22.62 -6.75 4.65
N PRO A 10 -21.92 -5.62 4.52
CA PRO A 10 -21.22 -4.98 5.65
C PRO A 10 -22.21 -4.33 6.61
N GLU A 11 -21.89 -4.30 7.91
CA GLU A 11 -22.72 -3.65 8.94
C GLU A 11 -22.75 -2.11 8.79
N ILE A 12 -21.66 -1.51 8.30
CA ILE A 12 -21.55 -0.08 8.04
C ILE A 12 -21.38 0.12 6.54
N ARG A 13 -22.30 0.88 5.93
CA ARG A 13 -22.36 1.08 4.49
C ARG A 13 -22.81 2.51 4.15
N PHE A 14 -22.39 3.00 3.00
CA PHE A 14 -22.93 4.25 2.45
C PHE A 14 -24.40 4.12 2.09
N LYS A 15 -25.17 5.21 2.24
CA LYS A 15 -26.58 5.24 1.81
C LYS A 15 -26.66 5.08 0.28
N GLY A 16 -27.67 4.35 -0.16
CA GLY A 16 -27.95 4.13 -1.59
C GLY A 16 -27.41 2.82 -2.16
N PHE A 17 -26.68 2.03 -1.37
CA PHE A 17 -26.21 0.71 -1.77
C PHE A 17 -26.89 -0.36 -0.92
N SER A 18 -27.49 -1.35 -1.58
CA SER A 18 -28.22 -2.45 -0.93
C SER A 18 -27.82 -3.82 -1.47
N GLU A 19 -27.16 -3.88 -2.62
CA GLU A 19 -26.75 -5.12 -3.27
C GLU A 19 -25.72 -5.89 -2.43
N GLU A 20 -25.78 -7.21 -2.48
CA GLU A 20 -24.77 -8.04 -1.83
C GLU A 20 -23.42 -7.88 -2.50
N TRP A 21 -22.35 -7.94 -1.70
CA TRP A 21 -21.00 -7.98 -2.21
C TRP A 21 -20.73 -9.37 -2.80
N VAL A 22 -19.92 -9.42 -3.85
CA VAL A 22 -19.54 -10.68 -4.50
C VAL A 22 -18.09 -11.01 -4.21
N GLU A 23 -17.80 -12.29 -4.11
CA GLU A 23 -16.43 -12.76 -3.96
C GLU A 23 -15.65 -12.54 -5.27
N ARG A 24 -14.44 -11.99 -5.15
CA ARG A 24 -13.54 -11.72 -6.27
C ARG A 24 -12.20 -12.39 -6.02
N SER A 25 -11.72 -13.12 -7.01
CA SER A 25 -10.41 -13.73 -6.97
C SER A 25 -9.31 -12.69 -7.19
N TRP A 26 -8.23 -12.77 -6.40
CA TRP A 26 -7.06 -11.90 -6.59
C TRP A 26 -6.48 -12.04 -8.00
N SER A 27 -6.28 -13.27 -8.48
CA SER A 27 -5.68 -13.55 -9.81
C SER A 27 -6.46 -12.94 -10.97
N GLU A 28 -7.80 -12.81 -10.82
CA GLU A 28 -8.67 -12.22 -11.84
C GLU A 28 -8.71 -10.69 -11.77
N THR A 29 -8.45 -10.10 -10.62
CA THR A 29 -8.71 -8.68 -10.36
C THR A 29 -7.46 -7.85 -10.09
N VAL A 30 -6.33 -8.50 -9.80
CA VAL A 30 -5.07 -7.81 -9.53
C VAL A 30 -4.00 -8.28 -10.50
N ASP A 31 -3.32 -7.34 -11.11
CA ASP A 31 -2.13 -7.58 -11.90
C ASP A 31 -0.88 -7.29 -11.06
N ILE A 32 0.05 -8.25 -11.04
CA ILE A 32 1.35 -8.10 -10.39
C ILE A 32 2.39 -7.86 -11.47
N SER A 33 2.89 -6.64 -11.57
CA SER A 33 3.80 -6.20 -12.63
C SER A 33 5.01 -7.12 -12.77
N THR A 34 5.38 -7.35 -14.03
CA THR A 34 6.61 -8.04 -14.45
C THR A 34 7.58 -7.10 -15.17
N ASN A 35 7.24 -5.80 -15.25
CA ASN A 35 8.03 -4.78 -15.96
C ASN A 35 9.33 -4.48 -15.21
N MET A 36 10.35 -5.32 -15.44
CA MET A 36 11.67 -5.18 -14.83
C MET A 36 12.62 -4.43 -15.80
N VAL A 37 13.31 -3.44 -15.25
CA VAL A 37 14.24 -2.58 -15.98
C VAL A 37 15.63 -2.58 -15.31
N ASP A 38 16.67 -2.23 -16.07
CA ASP A 38 18.01 -2.01 -15.52
C ASP A 38 18.10 -0.59 -14.96
N PRO A 39 18.28 -0.42 -13.64
CA PRO A 39 18.33 0.90 -12.99
C PRO A 39 19.57 1.71 -13.40
N ARG A 40 20.59 1.09 -13.99
CA ARG A 40 21.81 1.76 -14.45
C ARG A 40 21.60 2.55 -15.74
N ASN A 41 20.49 2.33 -16.43
CA ASN A 41 20.14 3.13 -17.60
C ASN A 41 19.85 4.57 -17.15
N CYS A 42 20.58 5.55 -17.76
CA CYS A 42 20.52 6.95 -17.36
C CYS A 42 19.11 7.57 -17.42
N GLN A 43 18.21 7.04 -18.24
CA GLN A 43 16.82 7.50 -18.31
C GLN A 43 16.06 7.38 -16.98
N TYR A 44 16.45 6.48 -16.09
CA TYR A 44 15.82 6.26 -14.80
C TYR A 44 16.47 7.03 -13.65
N GLY A 45 17.59 7.72 -13.90
CA GLY A 45 18.40 8.36 -12.85
C GLY A 45 17.63 9.35 -11.98
N GLU A 46 16.70 10.11 -12.57
CA GLU A 46 15.88 11.11 -11.87
C GLU A 46 14.65 10.52 -11.17
N LEU A 47 14.28 9.27 -11.47
CA LEU A 47 13.17 8.59 -10.80
C LEU A 47 13.53 8.23 -9.35
N PHE A 48 12.51 7.98 -8.54
CA PHE A 48 12.68 7.55 -7.15
C PHE A 48 12.81 6.03 -7.04
N HIS A 49 13.66 5.56 -6.12
CA HIS A 49 13.77 4.15 -5.77
C HIS A 49 13.00 3.86 -4.49
N VAL A 50 12.14 2.84 -4.52
CA VAL A 50 11.31 2.41 -3.40
C VAL A 50 11.56 0.95 -3.06
N GLY A 51 11.91 0.70 -1.81
CA GLY A 51 11.97 -0.64 -1.22
C GLY A 51 11.14 -0.72 0.07
N PRO A 52 11.02 -1.91 0.69
CA PRO A 52 10.26 -2.05 1.95
C PRO A 52 10.77 -1.15 3.09
N GLY A 53 12.05 -0.75 3.07
CA GLY A 53 12.64 0.18 4.05
C GLY A 53 12.17 1.62 3.92
N ASN A 54 11.52 1.98 2.82
CA ASN A 54 10.99 3.32 2.59
C ASN A 54 9.51 3.44 2.97
N ILE A 55 8.81 2.32 3.24
CA ILE A 55 7.37 2.28 3.51
C ILE A 55 7.13 2.11 5.01
N GLU A 56 6.30 2.97 5.58
CA GLU A 56 5.85 2.86 6.96
C GLU A 56 4.89 1.68 7.15
N SER A 57 5.04 0.98 8.27
CA SER A 57 4.17 -0.15 8.59
C SER A 57 2.75 0.31 8.90
N PHE A 58 1.74 -0.33 8.32
CA PHE A 58 0.29 -0.13 8.55
C PHE A 58 -0.29 1.23 8.13
N THR A 59 0.51 2.20 7.71
CA THR A 59 0.02 3.58 7.50
C THR A 59 -0.31 3.91 6.04
N GLY A 60 0.30 3.22 5.09
CA GLY A 60 0.19 3.58 3.69
C GLY A 60 1.03 4.80 3.29
N ASN A 61 2.02 5.18 4.10
CA ASN A 61 2.89 6.33 3.89
C ASN A 61 4.33 5.92 3.60
N PHE A 62 5.10 6.87 3.09
CA PHE A 62 6.56 6.77 2.99
C PHE A 62 7.25 7.41 4.19
N TYR A 63 8.40 6.85 4.58
CA TYR A 63 9.39 7.58 5.36
C TYR A 63 10.07 8.66 4.50
N ASN A 64 10.71 9.63 5.16
CA ASN A 64 11.48 10.71 4.51
C ASN A 64 12.86 10.24 4.02
N ASN A 65 13.01 8.99 3.61
CA ASN A 65 14.27 8.37 3.20
C ASN A 65 14.25 7.83 1.77
N VAL A 66 13.28 8.23 0.97
CA VAL A 66 13.20 7.85 -0.44
C VAL A 66 14.23 8.63 -1.24
N LEU A 67 15.12 7.93 -1.94
CA LEU A 67 16.20 8.51 -2.74
C LEU A 67 15.93 8.38 -4.23
N LYS A 68 16.59 9.21 -5.03
CA LYS A 68 16.61 9.03 -6.48
C LYS A 68 17.45 7.80 -6.86
N VAL A 69 17.14 7.21 -8.00
CA VAL A 69 17.86 6.04 -8.54
C VAL A 69 19.35 6.31 -8.66
N LYS A 70 19.73 7.49 -9.17
CA LYS A 70 21.13 7.91 -9.31
C LYS A 70 21.90 7.97 -7.97
N ASP A 71 21.20 8.19 -6.86
CA ASP A 71 21.77 8.32 -5.51
C ASP A 71 21.73 7.01 -4.72
N SER A 72 21.18 5.93 -5.32
CA SER A 72 20.86 4.67 -4.62
C SER A 72 21.81 3.51 -4.91
N ASN A 73 22.86 3.67 -5.74
CA ASN A 73 23.84 2.63 -6.10
C ASN A 73 23.24 1.27 -6.49
N LEU A 74 22.19 1.28 -7.32
CA LEU A 74 21.45 0.07 -7.69
C LEU A 74 22.18 -0.72 -8.77
N ILE A 75 22.34 -2.04 -8.57
CA ILE A 75 23.05 -2.93 -9.49
C ILE A 75 22.16 -4.02 -10.11
N SER A 76 21.03 -4.35 -9.48
CA SER A 76 20.11 -5.40 -9.95
C SER A 76 18.81 -4.79 -10.50
N GLY A 77 18.15 -5.53 -11.42
CA GLY A 77 16.87 -5.12 -12.00
C GLY A 77 15.84 -4.68 -10.96
N LYS A 78 15.04 -3.70 -11.33
CA LYS A 78 13.97 -3.11 -10.52
C LYS A 78 12.68 -3.11 -11.31
N PHE A 79 11.55 -3.12 -10.62
CA PHE A 79 10.24 -3.02 -11.26
C PHE A 79 9.86 -1.55 -11.46
N HIS A 80 9.61 -1.17 -12.70
CA HIS A 80 9.10 0.16 -13.00
C HIS A 80 7.65 0.28 -12.52
N PHE A 81 7.30 1.40 -11.89
CA PHE A 81 5.95 1.72 -11.46
C PHE A 81 5.58 3.16 -11.84
N ASN A 82 4.29 3.38 -12.06
CA ASN A 82 3.72 4.69 -12.35
C ASN A 82 3.09 5.30 -11.10
N LYS A 83 2.82 6.59 -11.17
CA LYS A 83 1.99 7.26 -10.17
C LYS A 83 0.60 6.59 -10.13
N GLY A 84 0.13 6.25 -8.94
CA GLY A 84 -1.14 5.56 -8.69
C GLY A 84 -1.02 4.06 -8.52
N ASP A 85 0.10 3.45 -8.90
CA ASP A 85 0.35 2.02 -8.65
C ASP A 85 0.49 1.76 -7.15
N ILE A 86 0.08 0.58 -6.70
CA ILE A 86 0.29 0.15 -5.33
C ILE A 86 1.62 -0.58 -5.25
N ILE A 87 2.48 -0.18 -4.31
CA ILE A 87 3.71 -0.89 -3.97
C ILE A 87 3.46 -1.66 -2.68
N TYR A 88 3.63 -2.99 -2.72
CA TYR A 88 3.42 -3.90 -1.60
C TYR A 88 4.73 -4.62 -1.24
N GLY A 89 5.16 -4.51 0.01
CA GLY A 89 6.34 -5.21 0.54
C GLY A 89 6.06 -6.70 0.72
N LYS A 90 6.70 -7.56 -0.10
CA LYS A 90 6.47 -9.01 -0.06
C LYS A 90 7.24 -9.73 1.04
N ILE A 91 8.31 -9.13 1.57
CA ILE A 91 9.09 -9.67 2.68
C ILE A 91 8.53 -9.18 4.03
N ASN A 92 8.58 -10.03 5.03
CA ASN A 92 8.04 -9.75 6.36
C ASN A 92 6.60 -9.18 6.32
N PRO A 93 5.60 -9.91 5.78
CA PRO A 93 4.23 -9.42 5.63
C PRO A 93 3.60 -8.94 6.94
N GLN A 94 4.09 -9.44 8.09
CA GLN A 94 3.68 -8.98 9.42
C GLN A 94 3.98 -7.48 9.66
N LEU A 95 4.82 -6.85 8.85
CA LEU A 95 5.07 -5.41 8.91
C LEU A 95 4.04 -4.59 8.13
N ALA A 96 3.13 -5.24 7.36
CA ALA A 96 2.06 -4.60 6.61
C ALA A 96 2.51 -3.33 5.85
N LYS A 97 3.49 -3.49 4.97
CA LYS A 97 4.10 -2.40 4.19
C LYS A 97 3.48 -2.29 2.81
N TYR A 98 2.70 -1.28 2.60
CA TYR A 98 2.05 -0.97 1.32
C TYR A 98 1.82 0.54 1.18
N VAL A 99 1.80 1.04 -0.05
CA VAL A 99 1.59 2.46 -0.35
C VAL A 99 1.04 2.63 -1.76
N ILE A 100 0.22 3.66 -2.00
CA ILE A 100 -0.07 4.15 -3.34
C ILE A 100 1.02 5.15 -3.73
N ALA A 101 1.68 4.90 -4.85
CA ALA A 101 2.77 5.73 -5.32
C ALA A 101 2.28 7.13 -5.74
N PRO A 102 2.77 8.22 -5.12
CA PRO A 102 2.42 9.59 -5.52
C PRO A 102 3.26 10.10 -6.70
N PHE A 103 4.24 9.32 -7.14
CA PHE A 103 5.20 9.62 -8.21
C PHE A 103 5.51 8.35 -9.01
N GLU A 104 6.22 8.52 -10.12
CA GLU A 104 6.80 7.44 -10.93
C GLU A 104 8.16 7.02 -10.37
N GLY A 105 8.52 5.72 -10.46
CA GLY A 105 9.78 5.25 -9.92
C GLY A 105 10.12 3.79 -10.21
N LEU A 106 11.13 3.31 -9.50
CA LEU A 106 11.61 1.93 -9.54
C LEU A 106 11.43 1.25 -8.18
N ALA A 107 10.74 0.13 -8.16
CA ALA A 107 10.47 -0.67 -6.97
C ALA A 107 11.49 -1.80 -6.81
N SER A 108 11.93 -2.03 -5.58
CA SER A 108 12.83 -3.13 -5.22
C SER A 108 12.26 -4.50 -5.60
N ALA A 109 13.12 -5.46 -5.88
CA ALA A 109 12.73 -6.86 -6.06
C ALA A 109 12.04 -7.49 -4.81
N ASP A 110 12.13 -6.83 -3.65
CA ASP A 110 11.46 -7.22 -2.40
C ASP A 110 10.05 -6.63 -2.25
N THR A 111 9.54 -6.02 -3.30
CA THR A 111 8.18 -5.50 -3.39
C THR A 111 7.44 -6.09 -4.59
N TYR A 112 6.14 -5.94 -4.60
CA TYR A 112 5.27 -6.09 -5.76
C TYR A 112 4.70 -4.74 -6.16
N VAL A 113 4.58 -4.50 -7.46
CA VAL A 113 3.81 -3.39 -8.04
C VAL A 113 2.47 -3.98 -8.46
N LEU A 114 1.38 -3.49 -7.87
CA LEU A 114 0.04 -4.02 -8.02
C LEU A 114 -0.86 -3.02 -8.74
N ASN A 115 -1.60 -3.50 -9.73
CA ASN A 115 -2.60 -2.76 -10.45
C ASN A 115 -3.90 -3.55 -10.50
N THR A 116 -5.03 -2.85 -10.47
CA THR A 116 -6.34 -3.49 -10.58
C THR A 116 -6.76 -3.66 -12.03
N LYS A 117 -7.59 -4.68 -12.26
CA LYS A 117 -8.23 -4.99 -13.53
C LYS A 117 -9.66 -5.51 -13.31
N ASN A 118 -10.40 -5.72 -14.39
CA ASN A 118 -11.72 -6.39 -14.39
C ASN A 118 -12.72 -5.80 -13.38
N GLY A 119 -12.86 -4.46 -13.35
CA GLY A 119 -13.88 -3.80 -12.55
C GLY A 119 -13.55 -3.66 -11.06
N VAL A 120 -12.27 -3.74 -10.70
CA VAL A 120 -11.82 -3.39 -9.35
C VAL A 120 -11.14 -2.02 -9.36
N VAL A 121 -11.55 -1.15 -8.45
CA VAL A 121 -11.00 0.22 -8.30
C VAL A 121 -9.72 0.18 -7.47
N GLN A 122 -8.65 0.84 -7.95
CA GLN A 122 -7.33 0.84 -7.31
C GLN A 122 -7.36 1.26 -5.83
N ASN A 123 -8.10 2.33 -5.50
CA ASN A 123 -8.25 2.81 -4.14
C ASN A 123 -9.03 1.84 -3.24
N PHE A 124 -9.93 1.05 -3.82
CA PHE A 124 -10.64 0.00 -3.10
C PHE A 124 -9.70 -1.17 -2.79
N LEU A 125 -8.92 -1.62 -3.77
CA LEU A 125 -7.89 -2.63 -3.51
C LEU A 125 -6.94 -2.17 -2.38
N PHE A 126 -6.55 -0.90 -2.40
CA PHE A 126 -5.72 -0.35 -1.33
C PHE A 126 -6.41 -0.44 0.05
N ALA A 127 -7.73 -0.21 0.12
CA ALA A 127 -8.49 -0.42 1.35
C ALA A 127 -8.56 -1.90 1.76
N VAL A 128 -8.63 -2.84 0.80
CA VAL A 128 -8.56 -4.29 1.07
C VAL A 128 -7.23 -4.65 1.74
N LEU A 129 -6.10 -4.07 1.30
CA LEU A 129 -4.79 -4.33 1.92
C LEU A 129 -4.72 -3.92 3.41
N HIS A 130 -5.58 -3.00 3.84
CA HIS A 130 -5.67 -2.55 5.24
C HIS A 130 -6.60 -3.44 6.09
N THR A 131 -7.29 -4.40 5.49
CA THR A 131 -8.19 -5.28 6.25
C THR A 131 -7.43 -6.28 7.11
N GLU A 132 -8.03 -6.63 8.23
CA GLU A 132 -7.50 -7.65 9.12
C GLU A 132 -7.44 -9.02 8.44
N ASP A 133 -8.40 -9.32 7.55
CA ASP A 133 -8.47 -10.58 6.81
C ASP A 133 -7.28 -10.73 5.85
N PHE A 134 -6.97 -9.71 5.05
CA PHE A 134 -5.80 -9.72 4.18
C PHE A 134 -4.50 -9.84 4.99
N TYR A 135 -4.38 -9.09 6.09
CA TYR A 135 -3.23 -9.16 6.97
C TYR A 135 -3.03 -10.57 7.55
N LYS A 136 -4.07 -11.15 8.15
CA LYS A 136 -4.03 -12.51 8.71
C LYS A 136 -3.66 -13.54 7.65
N TYR A 137 -4.27 -13.44 6.46
CA TYR A 137 -3.96 -14.32 5.35
C TYR A 137 -2.48 -14.25 4.97
N THR A 138 -1.97 -13.06 4.68
CA THR A 138 -0.58 -12.89 4.22
C THR A 138 0.45 -13.34 5.26
N VAL A 139 0.19 -13.12 6.54
CA VAL A 139 1.04 -13.61 7.63
C VAL A 139 0.98 -15.13 7.72
N SER A 140 -0.21 -15.74 7.64
CA SER A 140 -0.36 -17.20 7.79
C SER A 140 0.35 -17.99 6.68
N VAL A 141 0.26 -17.55 5.42
CA VAL A 141 0.87 -18.26 4.29
C VAL A 141 2.38 -18.02 4.16
N SER A 142 2.89 -16.93 4.74
CA SER A 142 4.31 -16.55 4.67
C SER A 142 5.18 -17.11 5.80
N SER A 143 4.59 -17.74 6.83
CA SER A 143 5.27 -18.21 8.06
C SER A 143 6.13 -19.46 7.81
N ARG A 144 7.10 -19.35 6.90
CA ARG A 144 8.10 -20.38 6.60
C ARG A 144 9.41 -20.05 7.29
N THR A 145 10.26 -21.05 7.46
CA THR A 145 11.59 -20.91 8.08
C THR A 145 12.45 -19.87 7.35
N GLY A 146 13.11 -19.01 8.10
CA GLY A 146 13.97 -17.95 7.57
C GLY A 146 13.27 -16.59 7.50
N MET A 147 13.45 -15.87 6.41
CA MET A 147 12.79 -14.58 6.18
C MET A 147 11.36 -14.82 5.65
N PRO A 148 10.30 -14.47 6.41
CA PRO A 148 8.92 -14.61 5.95
C PRO A 148 8.70 -13.83 4.64
N LYS A 149 8.08 -14.48 3.65
CA LYS A 149 7.86 -13.89 2.34
C LYS A 149 6.61 -14.48 1.72
N ILE A 150 5.75 -13.61 1.18
CA ILE A 150 4.61 -14.04 0.36
C ILE A 150 5.01 -14.08 -1.12
N ASN A 151 4.70 -15.16 -1.82
CA ASN A 151 4.95 -15.28 -3.25
C ASN A 151 3.69 -14.97 -4.08
N ARG A 152 3.85 -14.94 -5.42
CA ARG A 152 2.75 -14.60 -6.35
C ARG A 152 1.62 -15.63 -6.28
N ASP A 153 1.95 -16.92 -6.20
CA ASP A 153 0.97 -17.99 -6.20
C ASP A 153 0.12 -17.95 -4.93
N GLU A 154 0.75 -17.63 -3.79
CA GLU A 154 0.04 -17.41 -2.53
C GLU A 154 -0.92 -16.21 -2.60
N LEU A 155 -0.52 -15.09 -3.21
CA LEU A 155 -1.44 -13.97 -3.45
C LEU A 155 -2.57 -14.34 -4.40
N ASN A 156 -2.29 -15.11 -5.46
CA ASN A 156 -3.27 -15.50 -6.46
C ASN A 156 -4.41 -16.40 -5.92
N VAL A 157 -4.17 -17.10 -4.81
CA VAL A 157 -5.19 -17.92 -4.13
C VAL A 157 -6.12 -17.08 -3.25
N TYR A 158 -5.71 -15.86 -2.87
CA TYR A 158 -6.54 -14.99 -2.05
C TYR A 158 -7.81 -14.55 -2.78
N SER A 159 -8.93 -14.53 -2.07
CA SER A 159 -10.17 -13.91 -2.54
C SER A 159 -10.68 -12.91 -1.50
N TYR A 160 -11.51 -11.97 -1.95
CA TYR A 160 -12.07 -10.93 -1.11
C TYR A 160 -13.45 -10.52 -1.62
N MET A 161 -14.28 -10.00 -0.71
CA MET A 161 -15.58 -9.48 -1.07
C MET A 161 -15.47 -8.07 -1.67
N ALA A 162 -16.17 -7.81 -2.77
CA ALA A 162 -16.23 -6.51 -3.42
C ALA A 162 -17.66 -6.13 -3.84
N PRO A 163 -18.05 -4.85 -3.66
CA PRO A 163 -19.32 -4.31 -4.14
C PRO A 163 -19.22 -3.88 -5.60
N SER A 164 -20.27 -3.19 -6.10
CA SER A 164 -20.26 -2.50 -7.38
C SER A 164 -19.11 -1.49 -7.47
N GLU A 165 -18.62 -1.21 -8.69
CA GLU A 165 -17.52 -0.25 -8.91
C GLU A 165 -17.79 1.14 -8.31
N SER A 166 -19.05 1.58 -8.36
CA SER A 166 -19.46 2.88 -7.80
C SER A 166 -19.32 2.92 -6.28
N GLU A 167 -19.65 1.83 -5.58
CA GLU A 167 -19.47 1.73 -4.14
C GLU A 167 -17.98 1.56 -3.79
N GLN A 168 -17.23 0.76 -4.55
CA GLN A 168 -15.77 0.64 -4.41
C GLN A 168 -15.08 2.01 -4.48
N ALA A 169 -15.47 2.84 -5.45
CA ALA A 169 -14.93 4.19 -5.61
C ALA A 169 -15.23 5.06 -4.39
N GLN A 170 -16.45 4.99 -3.84
CA GLN A 170 -16.81 5.74 -2.63
C GLN A 170 -16.00 5.28 -1.41
N ILE A 171 -15.87 3.96 -1.21
CA ILE A 171 -15.09 3.38 -0.11
C ILE A 171 -13.61 3.80 -0.23
N GLY A 172 -13.01 3.60 -1.41
CA GLY A 172 -11.62 3.95 -1.63
C GLY A 172 -11.33 5.44 -1.41
N ASN A 173 -12.18 6.32 -1.96
CA ASN A 173 -12.05 7.77 -1.78
C ASN A 173 -12.26 8.20 -0.33
N TYR A 174 -13.16 7.55 0.40
CA TYR A 174 -13.38 7.82 1.82
C TYR A 174 -12.12 7.52 2.64
N PHE A 175 -11.53 6.35 2.48
CA PHE A 175 -10.32 5.98 3.21
C PHE A 175 -9.11 6.83 2.80
N GLN A 176 -8.98 7.22 1.53
CA GLN A 176 -7.94 8.18 1.11
C GLN A 176 -8.09 9.53 1.81
N LYS A 177 -9.32 10.07 1.90
CA LYS A 177 -9.57 11.32 2.62
C LYS A 177 -9.24 11.20 4.10
N LEU A 178 -9.61 10.08 4.73
CA LEU A 178 -9.27 9.84 6.14
C LEU A 178 -7.76 9.81 6.35
N ASN A 179 -7.02 9.08 5.51
CA ASN A 179 -5.56 9.03 5.59
C ASN A 179 -4.92 10.42 5.41
N ALA A 180 -5.43 11.21 4.45
CA ALA A 180 -4.95 12.58 4.25
C ALA A 180 -5.18 13.46 5.49
N LEU A 181 -6.34 13.35 6.14
CA LEU A 181 -6.63 14.06 7.38
C LEU A 181 -5.74 13.61 8.55
N LEU A 182 -5.55 12.31 8.71
CA LEU A 182 -4.65 11.77 9.73
C LEU A 182 -3.21 12.29 9.55
N ASN A 183 -2.71 12.29 8.32
CA ASN A 183 -1.37 12.80 8.01
C ASN A 183 -1.25 14.29 8.31
N LEU A 184 -2.27 15.08 7.97
CA LEU A 184 -2.30 16.52 8.28
C LEU A 184 -2.25 16.78 9.80
N HIS A 185 -3.06 16.05 10.57
CA HIS A 185 -3.06 16.18 12.02
C HIS A 185 -1.75 15.74 12.65
N GLN A 186 -1.15 14.67 12.14
CA GLN A 186 0.17 14.21 12.61
C GLN A 186 1.26 15.26 12.36
N GLN A 187 1.25 15.93 11.21
CA GLN A 187 2.16 17.04 10.91
C GLN A 187 1.94 18.22 11.86
N GLN A 188 0.69 18.57 12.16
CA GLN A 188 0.37 19.62 13.13
C GLN A 188 0.89 19.29 14.53
N ILE A 189 0.67 18.06 15.00
CA ILE A 189 1.17 17.59 16.30
C ILE A 189 2.71 17.69 16.35
N THR A 190 3.38 17.22 15.30
CA THR A 190 4.85 17.31 15.20
C THR A 190 5.32 18.77 15.26
N LYS A 191 4.66 19.68 14.52
CA LYS A 191 4.98 21.12 14.55
C LYS A 191 4.81 21.70 15.96
N PHE A 192 3.71 21.40 16.64
CA PHE A 192 3.48 21.91 18.00
C PHE A 192 4.48 21.36 19.01
N ASN A 193 4.85 20.08 18.88
CA ASN A 193 5.90 19.49 19.73
C ASN A 193 7.24 20.17 19.52
N ASN A 194 7.62 20.49 18.27
CA ASN A 194 8.85 21.20 17.96
C ASN A 194 8.84 22.63 18.55
N ILE A 195 7.72 23.34 18.44
CA ILE A 195 7.54 24.67 19.05
C ILE A 195 7.67 24.58 20.58
N LYS A 196 6.98 23.61 21.21
CA LYS A 196 7.09 23.35 22.65
C LYS A 196 8.53 23.13 23.08
N GLN A 197 9.26 22.28 22.38
CA GLN A 197 10.69 21.99 22.68
C GLN A 197 11.57 23.25 22.51
N ALA A 198 11.35 24.02 21.44
CA ALA A 198 12.08 25.27 21.22
C ALA A 198 11.79 26.33 22.31
N CYS A 199 10.55 26.43 22.79
CA CYS A 199 10.23 27.32 23.92
C CYS A 199 10.89 26.85 25.21
N LEU A 200 10.79 25.56 25.54
CA LEU A 200 11.41 25.02 26.75
C LEU A 200 12.94 25.21 26.76
N SER A 201 13.61 24.97 25.64
CA SER A 201 15.05 25.15 25.52
C SER A 201 15.51 26.62 25.71
N LYS A 202 14.62 27.61 25.44
CA LYS A 202 14.91 29.05 25.63
C LYS A 202 14.55 29.57 27.01
N MET A 203 13.69 28.85 27.76
CA MET A 203 13.26 29.28 29.11
C MET A 203 14.25 28.89 30.21
N PHE A 204 15.16 28.00 29.93
CA PHE A 204 16.11 27.45 30.91
C PHE A 204 17.58 27.74 30.54
N VAL A 205 17.83 28.79 29.76
CA VAL A 205 19.16 29.31 29.47
C VAL A 205 19.45 30.54 30.32
#